data_26d3e13017e5479f109c3c16a083f6e2
#
_entry.id   26d3e13017e5479f109c3c16a083f6e2
#
_cell.length_a   1.000
_cell.length_b   1.000
_cell.length_c   1.000
_cell.angle_alpha   90.00
_cell.angle_beta   90.00
_cell.angle_gamma   90.00
#
_symmetry.space_group_name_H-M   'P 1'
#
loop_
_entity.id
_entity.type
_entity.pdbx_description
1 polymer ?
#
loop_
_entity_poly.entity_id
_entity_poly.type
_entity_poly.pdbx_seq_one_letter_code
_entity_poly.pdbx_strand_id
1 'polypeptide(L)'
;MKYYLKEEFLHDVNAKNAGNKARNDVESIVKEERYHPLVLSVDNWYQMSTLAAQRHKAKAFGQALDQLKQGDELLIQFPMLHHSFFSPHLVKKAQKRGIKVYLLIHDLEVLRHANMTSLPLKHRIRMYLQEASFLKAADGIIAHNPIMKSVLVDKGIAEDKIVSLGIFDYLIPNFQEKTGFTKNQPIIVAGNLAQEKAGYLYSLPEEPAYNLYGVGFDESRALANETYFGSFLPDELPAALEGGFGLVWDGDSAATCSGV
;
A
#
# COMPACT_ATOMS: atom_id res chain seq x y z
N MET A 1 25.69 -1.14 -6.79
CA MET A 1 24.76 -2.29 -6.82
C MET A 1 23.33 -1.77 -6.64
N LYS A 2 22.32 -2.60 -6.92
CA LYS A 2 20.89 -2.22 -6.72
C LYS A 2 20.34 -2.93 -5.49
N TYR A 3 19.68 -2.17 -4.62
CA TYR A 3 19.08 -2.68 -3.39
C TYR A 3 17.61 -2.27 -3.32
N TYR A 4 16.79 -3.07 -2.63
CA TYR A 4 15.47 -2.68 -2.19
C TYR A 4 15.37 -2.76 -0.67
N LEU A 5 14.66 -1.82 -0.05
CA LEU A 5 14.44 -1.85 1.39
C LEU A 5 13.40 -2.91 1.73
N LYS A 6 13.83 -3.96 2.43
CA LYS A 6 12.96 -4.99 2.97
C LYS A 6 12.65 -4.68 4.43
N GLU A 7 11.43 -4.25 4.69
CA GLU A 7 10.96 -3.96 6.05
C GLU A 7 10.39 -5.23 6.67
N GLU A 8 10.99 -5.68 7.77
CA GLU A 8 10.51 -6.86 8.51
C GLU A 8 9.44 -6.46 9.51
N PHE A 9 8.33 -7.19 9.48
CA PHE A 9 7.28 -7.12 10.47
C PHE A 9 7.39 -8.27 11.45
N LEU A 10 7.28 -7.95 12.73
CA LEU A 10 7.15 -8.95 13.79
C LEU A 10 5.74 -9.57 13.85
N HIS A 11 4.85 -9.22 12.94
CA HIS A 11 3.46 -9.66 12.97
C HIS A 11 3.11 -10.53 11.76
N ASP A 12 2.62 -11.70 12.13
CA ASP A 12 1.82 -12.69 11.44
C ASP A 12 1.90 -12.70 9.89
N VAL A 13 2.81 -13.53 9.39
CA VAL A 13 2.88 -13.92 7.96
C VAL A 13 1.58 -14.54 7.44
N ASN A 14 0.66 -14.92 8.34
CA ASN A 14 -0.65 -15.50 8.03
C ASN A 14 -1.80 -14.48 8.14
N ALA A 15 -1.50 -13.19 8.20
CA ALA A 15 -2.55 -12.18 8.25
C ALA A 15 -3.41 -12.25 6.99
N LYS A 16 -4.66 -12.62 7.17
CA LYS A 16 -5.69 -12.68 6.13
C LYS A 16 -6.12 -11.28 5.69
N ASN A 17 -5.16 -10.51 5.19
CA ASN A 17 -5.39 -9.19 4.63
C ASN A 17 -4.46 -8.93 3.44
N ALA A 18 -4.91 -8.13 2.50
CA ALA A 18 -4.15 -7.79 1.29
C ALA A 18 -3.06 -6.72 1.53
N GLY A 19 -2.90 -6.20 2.75
CA GLY A 19 -2.05 -5.05 3.02
C GLY A 19 -0.58 -5.22 2.65
N ASN A 20 -0.07 -6.46 2.70
CA ASN A 20 1.30 -6.77 2.35
C ASN A 20 1.46 -7.35 0.94
N LYS A 21 0.37 -7.74 0.26
CA LYS A 21 0.43 -8.42 -1.03
C LYS A 21 1.21 -7.61 -2.08
N ALA A 22 0.83 -6.37 -2.31
CA ALA A 22 1.50 -5.50 -3.28
C ALA A 22 3.00 -5.35 -2.98
N ARG A 23 3.39 -5.23 -1.70
CA ARG A 23 4.78 -5.11 -1.29
C ARG A 23 5.57 -6.39 -1.55
N ASN A 24 5.00 -7.54 -1.21
CA ASN A 24 5.62 -8.84 -1.43
C ASN A 24 5.80 -9.12 -2.92
N ASP A 25 4.84 -8.74 -3.74
CA ASP A 25 4.93 -8.90 -5.18
C ASP A 25 6.02 -8.02 -5.77
N VAL A 26 6.12 -6.76 -5.37
CA VAL A 26 7.24 -5.89 -5.77
C VAL A 26 8.58 -6.47 -5.33
N GLU A 27 8.69 -6.98 -4.09
CA GLU A 27 9.93 -7.64 -3.65
C GLU A 27 10.30 -8.84 -4.51
N SER A 28 9.32 -9.63 -4.94
CA SER A 28 9.54 -10.78 -5.83
C SER A 28 10.04 -10.33 -7.20
N ILE A 29 9.38 -9.33 -7.80
CA ILE A 29 9.77 -8.77 -9.10
C ILE A 29 11.18 -8.17 -9.06
N VAL A 30 11.49 -7.35 -8.05
CA VAL A 30 12.82 -6.70 -8.00
C VAL A 30 13.95 -7.69 -7.69
N LYS A 31 13.66 -8.83 -7.03
CA LYS A 31 14.63 -9.93 -6.86
C LYS A 31 14.99 -10.57 -8.20
N GLU A 32 14.01 -10.81 -9.07
CA GLU A 32 14.24 -11.29 -10.43
C GLU A 32 15.11 -10.32 -11.24
N GLU A 33 14.94 -9.01 -11.00
CA GLU A 33 15.74 -7.93 -11.57
C GLU A 33 17.10 -7.72 -10.87
N ARG A 34 17.53 -8.68 -10.05
CA ARG A 34 18.84 -8.72 -9.34
C ARG A 34 19.03 -7.60 -8.32
N TYR A 35 17.98 -7.10 -7.73
CA TYR A 35 18.09 -6.25 -6.54
C TYR A 35 18.38 -7.11 -5.31
N HIS A 36 19.23 -6.60 -4.43
CA HIS A 36 19.56 -7.24 -3.16
C HIS A 36 18.71 -6.68 -2.02
N PRO A 37 18.23 -7.50 -1.08
CA PRO A 37 17.49 -6.99 0.05
C PRO A 37 18.41 -6.22 1.00
N LEU A 38 18.00 -5.01 1.36
CA LEU A 38 18.54 -4.24 2.48
C LEU A 38 17.53 -4.35 3.62
N VAL A 39 17.83 -5.18 4.60
CA VAL A 39 16.88 -5.51 5.66
C VAL A 39 16.79 -4.37 6.69
N LEU A 40 15.56 -3.94 6.97
CA LEU A 40 15.20 -3.01 8.05
C LEU A 40 14.29 -3.71 9.05
N SER A 41 14.84 -4.06 10.20
CA SER A 41 14.12 -4.63 11.32
C SER A 41 14.09 -3.62 12.48
N VAL A 42 12.91 -3.43 13.08
CA VAL A 42 12.73 -2.49 14.20
C VAL A 42 11.87 -3.13 15.28
N ASP A 43 12.53 -3.59 16.34
CA ASP A 43 11.88 -4.29 17.43
C ASP A 43 11.29 -3.34 18.47
N ASN A 44 10.21 -3.76 19.14
CA ASN A 44 9.67 -3.18 20.36
C ASN A 44 9.37 -1.66 20.35
N TRP A 45 9.33 -1.03 19.15
CA TRP A 45 9.09 0.41 19.03
C TRP A 45 7.72 0.84 19.59
N TYR A 46 6.73 -0.05 19.57
CA TYR A 46 5.37 0.19 20.06
C TYR A 46 5.28 0.32 21.59
N GLN A 47 6.30 -0.17 22.32
CA GLN A 47 6.41 -0.04 23.80
C GLN A 47 7.12 1.25 24.21
N MET A 48 7.60 2.04 23.26
CA MET A 48 8.40 3.24 23.53
C MET A 48 7.53 4.50 23.49
N SER A 49 7.98 5.56 24.17
CA SER A 49 7.42 6.89 23.94
C SER A 49 7.60 7.32 22.49
N THR A 50 6.71 8.18 21.97
CA THR A 50 6.73 8.62 20.56
C THR A 50 8.11 9.07 20.10
N LEU A 51 8.80 9.91 20.86
CA LEU A 51 10.12 10.42 20.47
C LEU A 51 11.19 9.33 20.50
N ALA A 52 11.14 8.44 21.50
CA ALA A 52 12.06 7.30 21.58
C ALA A 52 11.87 6.35 20.40
N ALA A 53 10.61 6.02 20.05
CA ALA A 53 10.29 5.21 18.90
C ALA A 53 10.80 5.83 17.58
N GLN A 54 10.64 7.15 17.41
CA GLN A 54 11.14 7.86 16.21
C GLN A 54 12.67 7.79 16.11
N ARG A 55 13.39 7.96 17.21
CA ARG A 55 14.84 7.83 17.26
C ARG A 55 15.31 6.40 17.02
N HIS A 56 14.59 5.43 17.59
CA HIS A 56 14.89 4.01 17.42
C HIS A 56 14.75 3.58 15.94
N LYS A 57 13.63 3.92 15.29
CA LYS A 57 13.41 3.70 13.86
C LYS A 57 14.48 4.38 13.01
N ALA A 58 14.82 5.64 13.32
CA ALA A 58 15.85 6.37 12.61
C ALA A 58 17.24 5.72 12.74
N LYS A 59 17.58 5.23 13.92
CA LYS A 59 18.85 4.52 14.16
C LYS A 59 18.93 3.25 13.30
N ALA A 60 17.89 2.43 13.33
CA ALA A 60 17.83 1.19 12.53
C ALA A 60 17.94 1.50 11.02
N PHE A 61 17.20 2.50 10.52
CA PHE A 61 17.28 2.92 9.13
C PHE A 61 18.67 3.47 8.76
N GLY A 62 19.28 4.26 9.64
CA GLY A 62 20.65 4.75 9.46
C GLY A 62 21.66 3.60 9.35
N GLN A 63 21.56 2.60 10.23
CA GLN A 63 22.41 1.40 10.20
C GLN A 63 22.23 0.58 8.91
N ALA A 64 20.99 0.47 8.40
CA ALA A 64 20.74 -0.14 7.10
C ALA A 64 21.44 0.67 5.98
N LEU A 65 21.24 1.97 5.92
CA LEU A 65 21.88 2.84 4.93
C LEU A 65 23.42 2.84 5.00
N ASP A 66 24.00 2.60 6.18
CA ASP A 66 25.47 2.58 6.34
C ASP A 66 26.12 1.35 5.68
N GLN A 67 25.35 0.32 5.31
CA GLN A 67 25.82 -0.83 4.54
C GLN A 67 26.04 -0.51 3.06
N LEU A 68 25.43 0.56 2.55
CA LEU A 68 25.49 0.97 1.16
C LEU A 68 26.79 1.75 0.87
N LYS A 69 27.28 1.64 -0.36
CA LYS A 69 28.50 2.27 -0.86
C LYS A 69 28.17 3.33 -1.92
N GLN A 70 29.14 4.17 -2.21
CA GLN A 70 29.04 5.12 -3.31
C GLN A 70 28.72 4.42 -4.64
N GLY A 71 27.74 4.95 -5.36
CA GLY A 71 27.23 4.38 -6.61
C GLY A 71 26.14 3.33 -6.45
N ASP A 72 25.79 2.95 -5.20
CA ASP A 72 24.66 2.07 -4.97
C ASP A 72 23.31 2.81 -5.16
N GLU A 73 22.30 2.04 -5.52
CA GLU A 73 20.93 2.50 -5.70
C GLU A 73 20.00 1.77 -4.72
N LEU A 74 19.12 2.49 -4.06
CA LEU A 74 18.15 1.94 -3.11
C LEU A 74 16.73 2.27 -3.56
N LEU A 75 15.91 1.24 -3.76
CA LEU A 75 14.48 1.34 -3.95
C LEU A 75 13.77 1.18 -2.60
N ILE A 76 12.91 2.12 -2.26
CA ILE A 76 12.08 2.11 -1.05
C ILE A 76 10.62 2.08 -1.47
N GLN A 77 9.86 1.14 -0.95
CA GLN A 77 8.41 1.11 -1.10
C GLN A 77 7.77 2.11 -0.12
N PHE A 78 7.02 3.06 -0.66
CA PHE A 78 6.43 4.16 0.12
C PHE A 78 4.90 4.02 0.25
N PRO A 79 4.32 4.29 1.43
CA PRO A 79 4.94 4.76 2.67
C PRO A 79 5.78 3.68 3.35
N MET A 80 6.89 4.08 3.97
CA MET A 80 7.66 3.16 4.81
C MET A 80 6.87 2.78 6.06
N LEU A 81 6.89 1.52 6.42
CA LEU A 81 6.21 0.98 7.59
C LEU A 81 6.91 1.39 8.90
N HIS A 82 8.24 1.42 8.84
CA HIS A 82 9.08 1.91 9.93
C HIS A 82 9.55 3.36 9.74
N HIS A 83 8.68 4.19 9.14
CA HIS A 83 9.00 5.60 8.92
C HIS A 83 9.33 6.34 10.21
N SER A 84 10.30 7.26 10.12
CA SER A 84 10.67 8.21 11.17
C SER A 84 10.69 9.64 10.62
N PHE A 85 10.41 10.64 11.44
CA PHE A 85 10.59 12.06 11.09
C PHE A 85 12.01 12.39 10.64
N PHE A 86 12.99 11.60 11.04
CA PHE A 86 14.40 11.78 10.67
C PHE A 86 14.76 11.09 9.35
N SER A 87 13.89 10.24 8.80
CA SER A 87 14.18 9.48 7.57
C SER A 87 14.57 10.36 6.38
N PRO A 88 13.91 11.51 6.10
CA PRO A 88 14.34 12.40 5.01
C PRO A 88 15.76 12.94 5.17
N HIS A 89 16.17 13.22 6.40
CA HIS A 89 17.54 13.66 6.68
C HIS A 89 18.56 12.54 6.44
N LEU A 90 18.23 11.31 6.82
CA LEU A 90 19.08 10.14 6.59
C LEU A 90 19.24 9.83 5.10
N VAL A 91 18.16 9.96 4.32
CA VAL A 91 18.23 9.86 2.85
C VAL A 91 19.20 10.90 2.28
N LYS A 92 19.06 12.17 2.66
CA LYS A 92 19.99 13.23 2.21
C LYS A 92 21.44 12.95 2.62
N LYS A 93 21.66 12.35 3.80
CA LYS A 93 23.00 11.94 4.23
C LYS A 93 23.57 10.81 3.35
N ALA A 94 22.73 9.84 2.98
CA ALA A 94 23.12 8.78 2.07
C ALA A 94 23.45 9.31 0.66
N GLN A 95 22.63 10.23 0.15
CA GLN A 95 22.88 10.90 -1.14
C GLN A 95 24.22 11.66 -1.18
N LYS A 96 24.60 12.34 -0.08
CA LYS A 96 25.93 12.98 0.02
C LYS A 96 27.10 11.98 -0.06
N ARG A 97 26.85 10.70 0.21
CA ARG A 97 27.79 9.60 0.03
C ARG A 97 27.76 9.01 -1.40
N GLY A 98 26.95 9.59 -2.29
CA GLY A 98 26.80 9.12 -3.68
C GLY A 98 25.85 7.95 -3.86
N ILE A 99 24.94 7.70 -2.91
CA ILE A 99 23.88 6.70 -2.99
C ILE A 99 22.64 7.35 -3.59
N LYS A 100 21.99 6.71 -4.57
CA LYS A 100 20.73 7.17 -5.13
C LYS A 100 19.56 6.47 -4.45
N VAL A 101 18.50 7.22 -4.14
CA VAL A 101 17.31 6.71 -3.46
C VAL A 101 16.06 6.97 -4.30
N TYR A 102 15.37 5.90 -4.65
CA TYR A 102 14.14 5.90 -5.44
C TYR A 102 12.97 5.44 -4.56
N LEU A 103 11.79 6.03 -4.79
CA LEU A 103 10.57 5.64 -4.10
C LEU A 103 9.60 5.01 -5.09
N LEU A 104 9.05 3.85 -4.74
CA LEU A 104 7.88 3.29 -5.39
C LEU A 104 6.67 3.56 -4.51
N ILE A 105 5.74 4.36 -5.00
CA ILE A 105 4.58 4.79 -4.23
C ILE A 105 3.50 3.70 -4.29
N HIS A 106 3.08 3.18 -3.14
CA HIS A 106 1.86 2.38 -3.06
C HIS A 106 0.66 3.24 -2.74
N ASP A 107 0.85 4.25 -1.89
CA ASP A 107 -0.23 5.06 -1.38
C ASP A 107 0.27 6.44 -0.93
N LEU A 108 -0.61 7.43 -1.03
CA LEU A 108 -0.37 8.78 -0.55
C LEU A 108 -1.51 9.20 0.37
N GLU A 109 -1.19 9.48 1.64
CA GLU A 109 -2.18 9.96 2.61
C GLU A 109 -2.95 11.18 2.11
N VAL A 110 -2.26 12.04 1.37
CA VAL A 110 -2.87 13.24 0.79
C VAL A 110 -3.98 12.93 -0.23
N LEU A 111 -3.94 11.78 -0.90
CA LEU A 111 -5.00 11.35 -1.82
C LEU A 111 -6.17 10.70 -1.08
N ARG A 112 -5.93 10.11 0.10
CA ARG A 112 -6.98 9.51 0.93
C ARG A 112 -7.91 10.55 1.55
N HIS A 113 -7.46 11.78 1.71
CA HIS A 113 -8.24 12.83 2.34
C HIS A 113 -8.64 13.88 1.31
N ALA A 114 -9.80 13.71 0.68
CA ALA A 114 -10.36 14.64 -0.31
C ALA A 114 -10.47 16.07 0.23
N ASN A 115 -10.65 16.23 1.55
CA ASN A 115 -10.70 17.52 2.21
C ASN A 115 -9.68 17.65 3.34
N MET A 116 -8.45 17.99 2.97
CA MET A 116 -7.35 18.22 3.92
C MET A 116 -7.66 19.30 4.96
N THR A 117 -8.57 20.24 4.66
CA THR A 117 -8.91 21.32 5.59
C THR A 117 -9.74 20.84 6.77
N SER A 118 -10.47 19.72 6.64
CA SER A 118 -11.25 19.11 7.73
C SER A 118 -10.38 18.44 8.79
N LEU A 119 -9.11 18.14 8.47
CA LEU A 119 -8.19 17.48 9.39
C LEU A 119 -7.64 18.48 10.43
N PRO A 120 -7.44 18.01 11.69
CA PRO A 120 -6.79 18.83 12.71
C PRO A 120 -5.40 19.30 12.24
N LEU A 121 -5.05 20.55 12.56
CA LEU A 121 -3.78 21.17 12.14
C LEU A 121 -2.55 20.29 12.51
N LYS A 122 -2.55 19.69 13.69
CA LYS A 122 -1.50 18.78 14.14
C LYS A 122 -1.33 17.58 13.18
N HIS A 123 -2.43 17.03 12.69
CA HIS A 123 -2.42 15.91 11.74
C HIS A 123 -1.88 16.35 10.38
N ARG A 124 -2.30 17.50 9.87
CA ARG A 124 -1.80 18.08 8.61
C ARG A 124 -0.30 18.35 8.66
N ILE A 125 0.21 18.91 9.77
CA ILE A 125 1.64 19.15 9.97
C ILE A 125 2.40 17.83 9.98
N ARG A 126 1.89 16.83 10.68
CA ARG A 126 2.50 15.49 10.74
C ARG A 126 2.58 14.87 9.33
N MET A 127 1.51 14.88 8.57
CA MET A 127 1.48 14.38 7.20
C MET A 127 2.48 15.10 6.32
N TYR A 128 2.51 16.43 6.37
CA TYR A 128 3.46 17.21 5.61
C TYR A 128 4.92 16.86 5.94
N LEU A 129 5.25 16.74 7.22
CA LEU A 129 6.61 16.41 7.66
C LEU A 129 7.01 14.97 7.29
N GLN A 130 6.09 14.03 7.35
CA GLN A 130 6.36 12.62 7.06
C GLN A 130 6.37 12.33 5.55
N GLU A 131 5.36 12.78 4.84
CA GLU A 131 5.15 12.45 3.43
C GLU A 131 5.91 13.42 2.51
N ALA A 132 5.57 14.69 2.52
CA ALA A 132 6.11 15.65 1.56
C ALA A 132 7.62 15.82 1.67
N SER A 133 8.19 15.82 2.88
CA SER A 133 9.63 15.97 3.07
C SER A 133 10.42 14.75 2.58
N PHE A 134 9.84 13.55 2.73
CA PHE A 134 10.46 12.32 2.26
C PHE A 134 10.41 12.21 0.74
N LEU A 135 9.25 12.51 0.13
CA LEU A 135 9.08 12.56 -1.32
C LEU A 135 10.06 13.55 -1.97
N LYS A 136 10.21 14.75 -1.39
CA LYS A 136 11.17 15.76 -1.88
C LYS A 136 12.63 15.36 -1.71
N ALA A 137 12.93 14.47 -0.77
CA ALA A 137 14.30 13.99 -0.56
C ALA A 137 14.74 12.95 -1.58
N ALA A 138 13.83 12.25 -2.27
CA ALA A 138 14.15 11.20 -3.22
C ALA A 138 14.85 11.74 -4.49
N ASP A 139 15.67 10.89 -5.11
CA ASP A 139 16.28 11.16 -6.43
C ASP A 139 15.30 10.91 -7.56
N GLY A 140 14.37 9.95 -7.39
CA GLY A 140 13.31 9.65 -8.33
C GLY A 140 12.12 8.96 -7.66
N ILE A 141 10.95 9.05 -8.29
CA ILE A 141 9.69 8.52 -7.81
C ILE A 141 9.00 7.72 -8.91
N ILE A 142 8.53 6.54 -8.56
CA ILE A 142 7.70 5.70 -9.40
C ILE A 142 6.27 5.85 -8.90
N ALA A 143 5.41 6.46 -9.71
CA ALA A 143 3.99 6.66 -9.46
C ALA A 143 3.15 5.65 -10.23
N HIS A 144 1.96 5.29 -9.72
CA HIS A 144 1.09 4.32 -10.39
C HIS A 144 0.47 4.85 -11.67
N ASN A 145 0.01 6.10 -11.67
CA ASN A 145 -0.78 6.62 -12.77
C ASN A 145 -0.54 8.13 -12.99
N PRO A 146 -1.00 8.68 -14.11
CA PRO A 146 -0.83 10.11 -14.42
C PRO A 146 -1.48 11.05 -13.41
N ILE A 147 -2.58 10.66 -12.76
CA ILE A 147 -3.24 11.48 -11.74
C ILE A 147 -2.33 11.61 -10.52
N MET A 148 -1.79 10.51 -10.01
CA MET A 148 -0.81 10.54 -8.91
C MET A 148 0.43 11.38 -9.30
N LYS A 149 0.93 11.24 -10.52
CA LYS A 149 2.03 12.07 -11.03
C LYS A 149 1.68 13.56 -10.97
N SER A 150 0.49 13.96 -11.44
CA SER A 150 0.03 15.35 -11.39
C SER A 150 -0.01 15.88 -9.94
N VAL A 151 -0.58 15.11 -9.02
CA VAL A 151 -0.62 15.47 -7.58
C VAL A 151 0.78 15.66 -6.99
N LEU A 152 1.74 14.82 -7.37
CA LEU A 152 3.13 14.96 -6.92
C LEU A 152 3.78 16.24 -7.47
N VAL A 153 3.53 16.58 -8.74
CA VAL A 153 4.00 17.83 -9.36
C VAL A 153 3.41 19.05 -8.67
N ASP A 154 2.11 19.05 -8.39
CA ASP A 154 1.42 20.12 -7.66
C ASP A 154 1.98 20.33 -6.24
N LYS A 155 2.54 19.28 -5.65
CA LYS A 155 3.24 19.33 -4.36
C LYS A 155 4.69 19.80 -4.46
N GLY A 156 5.14 20.16 -5.65
CA GLY A 156 6.47 20.70 -5.91
C GLY A 156 7.57 19.67 -6.06
N ILE A 157 7.22 18.45 -6.51
CA ILE A 157 8.20 17.48 -6.99
C ILE A 157 8.46 17.78 -8.46
N ALA A 158 9.72 17.83 -8.85
CA ALA A 158 10.11 18.07 -10.24
C ALA A 158 9.61 16.93 -11.14
N GLU A 159 8.97 17.26 -12.26
CA GLU A 159 8.30 16.30 -13.13
C GLU A 159 9.26 15.26 -13.72
N ASP A 160 10.48 15.67 -14.03
CA ASP A 160 11.55 14.82 -14.55
C ASP A 160 12.03 13.74 -13.56
N LYS A 161 11.70 13.88 -12.28
CA LYS A 161 11.93 12.86 -11.24
C LYS A 161 10.83 11.83 -11.14
N ILE A 162 9.71 12.01 -11.83
CA ILE A 162 8.53 11.14 -11.67
C ILE A 162 8.31 10.31 -12.92
N VAL A 163 8.36 9.00 -12.77
CA VAL A 163 7.98 8.02 -13.78
C VAL A 163 6.63 7.45 -13.43
N SER A 164 5.70 7.42 -14.39
CA SER A 164 4.41 6.72 -14.23
C SER A 164 4.57 5.27 -14.69
N LEU A 165 4.30 4.34 -13.78
CA LEU A 165 4.35 2.90 -14.07
C LEU A 165 3.10 2.43 -14.83
N GLY A 166 1.96 3.06 -14.58
CA GLY A 166 0.65 2.53 -14.92
C GLY A 166 0.09 1.65 -13.80
N ILE A 167 -0.98 0.95 -14.09
CA ILE A 167 -1.51 -0.10 -13.19
C ILE A 167 -0.59 -1.31 -13.33
N PHE A 168 -0.15 -1.87 -12.21
CA PHE A 168 0.57 -3.13 -12.22
C PHE A 168 -0.31 -4.25 -11.63
N ASP A 169 -0.16 -5.45 -12.19
CA ASP A 169 -0.89 -6.62 -11.76
C ASP A 169 -0.27 -7.25 -10.52
N TYR A 170 -1.11 -7.89 -9.72
CA TYR A 170 -0.64 -8.77 -8.65
C TYR A 170 -0.09 -10.08 -9.23
N LEU A 171 0.96 -10.61 -8.61
CA LEU A 171 1.45 -11.94 -8.92
C LEU A 171 0.46 -12.98 -8.38
N ILE A 172 -0.13 -13.75 -9.27
CA ILE A 172 -1.07 -14.81 -8.91
C ILE A 172 -0.40 -16.15 -9.21
N PRO A 173 0.02 -16.90 -8.17
CA PRO A 173 0.59 -18.21 -8.38
C PRO A 173 -0.45 -19.14 -8.99
N ASN A 174 -0.04 -19.93 -9.99
CA ASN A 174 -0.89 -20.93 -10.65
C ASN A 174 -2.20 -20.34 -11.22
N PHE A 175 -2.16 -19.13 -11.75
CA PHE A 175 -3.33 -18.51 -12.35
C PHE A 175 -3.94 -19.40 -13.44
N GLN A 176 -5.25 -19.64 -13.31
CA GLN A 176 -6.05 -20.29 -14.33
C GLN A 176 -7.15 -19.34 -14.78
N GLU A 177 -7.19 -19.06 -16.06
CA GLU A 177 -8.27 -18.25 -16.62
C GLU A 177 -9.61 -18.96 -16.44
N LYS A 178 -10.54 -18.28 -15.80
CA LYS A 178 -11.93 -18.75 -15.68
C LYS A 178 -12.72 -18.17 -16.84
N THR A 179 -13.42 -19.01 -17.57
CA THR A 179 -14.25 -18.64 -18.72
C THR A 179 -15.71 -19.05 -18.48
N GLY A 180 -16.61 -18.59 -19.34
CA GLY A 180 -18.02 -19.01 -19.29
C GLY A 180 -18.86 -18.23 -18.28
N PHE A 181 -18.45 -17.00 -17.93
CA PHE A 181 -19.24 -16.13 -17.05
C PHE A 181 -20.59 -15.76 -17.68
N THR A 182 -21.64 -15.79 -16.88
CA THR A 182 -23.01 -15.43 -17.27
C THR A 182 -23.58 -14.38 -16.32
N LYS A 183 -24.59 -13.65 -16.78
CA LYS A 183 -25.27 -12.62 -15.97
C LYS A 183 -26.06 -13.20 -14.78
N ASN A 184 -26.31 -14.49 -14.78
CA ASN A 184 -27.07 -15.17 -13.74
C ASN A 184 -26.20 -15.71 -12.59
N GLN A 185 -24.87 -15.56 -12.71
CA GLN A 185 -23.95 -15.92 -11.63
C GLN A 185 -23.94 -14.84 -10.55
N PRO A 186 -23.69 -15.21 -9.28
CA PRO A 186 -23.55 -14.23 -8.21
C PRO A 186 -22.51 -13.16 -8.50
N ILE A 187 -22.75 -11.96 -8.03
CA ILE A 187 -21.76 -10.87 -8.03
C ILE A 187 -20.78 -11.12 -6.89
N ILE A 188 -19.49 -10.98 -7.18
CA ILE A 188 -18.43 -11.16 -6.21
C ILE A 188 -18.11 -9.80 -5.56
N VAL A 189 -18.07 -9.75 -4.22
CA VAL A 189 -17.55 -8.63 -3.46
C VAL A 189 -16.41 -9.15 -2.59
N ALA A 190 -15.19 -8.65 -2.80
CA ALA A 190 -14.01 -9.11 -2.06
C ALA A 190 -13.23 -7.94 -1.47
N GLY A 191 -12.87 -8.03 -0.16
CA GLY A 191 -12.06 -7.01 0.50
C GLY A 191 -12.38 -6.79 1.98
N ASN A 192 -12.27 -5.54 2.42
CA ASN A 192 -12.71 -5.14 3.76
C ASN A 192 -14.21 -4.83 3.73
N LEU A 193 -15.00 -5.71 4.34
CA LEU A 193 -16.47 -5.68 4.35
C LEU A 193 -17.03 -4.96 5.59
N ALA A 194 -16.17 -4.33 6.41
CA ALA A 194 -16.62 -3.57 7.57
C ALA A 194 -17.54 -2.40 7.15
N GLN A 195 -18.51 -2.08 7.99
CA GLN A 195 -19.56 -1.10 7.68
C GLN A 195 -19.02 0.25 7.22
N GLU A 196 -17.95 0.72 7.82
CA GLU A 196 -17.29 2.00 7.45
C GLU A 196 -16.62 1.99 6.07
N LYS A 197 -16.41 0.79 5.48
CA LYS A 197 -15.84 0.61 4.15
C LYS A 197 -16.85 0.12 3.13
N ALA A 198 -17.70 -0.81 3.54
CA ALA A 198 -18.63 -1.52 2.67
C ALA A 198 -20.09 -1.45 3.18
N GLY A 199 -20.48 -0.35 3.83
CA GLY A 199 -21.83 -0.18 4.38
C GLY A 199 -22.94 -0.31 3.33
N TYR A 200 -22.64 -0.13 2.05
CA TYR A 200 -23.55 -0.33 0.93
C TYR A 200 -24.05 -1.78 0.82
N LEU A 201 -23.31 -2.77 1.33
CA LEU A 201 -23.70 -4.17 1.31
C LEU A 201 -25.09 -4.39 1.92
N TYR A 202 -25.39 -3.71 3.01
CA TYR A 202 -26.65 -3.84 3.73
C TYR A 202 -27.86 -3.14 3.05
N SER A 203 -27.67 -2.64 1.83
CA SER A 203 -28.69 -1.99 1.02
C SER A 203 -28.61 -2.39 -0.46
N LEU A 204 -27.96 -3.51 -0.74
CA LEU A 204 -27.92 -4.04 -2.09
C LEU A 204 -29.32 -4.46 -2.56
N PRO A 205 -29.60 -4.46 -3.88
CA PRO A 205 -30.85 -4.99 -4.44
C PRO A 205 -31.04 -6.48 -4.08
N GLU A 206 -32.30 -6.92 -4.03
CA GLU A 206 -32.64 -8.33 -3.78
C GLU A 206 -32.16 -9.28 -4.89
N GLU A 207 -31.89 -8.75 -6.07
CA GLU A 207 -31.29 -9.48 -7.20
C GLU A 207 -30.16 -8.64 -7.80
N PRO A 208 -29.07 -9.24 -8.27
CA PRO A 208 -28.73 -10.68 -8.24
C PRO A 208 -28.25 -11.17 -6.87
N ALA A 209 -27.86 -12.45 -6.79
CA ALA A 209 -27.16 -12.98 -5.63
C ALA A 209 -25.74 -12.40 -5.49
N TYR A 210 -25.22 -12.31 -4.27
CA TYR A 210 -23.90 -11.79 -3.96
C TYR A 210 -23.07 -12.79 -3.16
N ASN A 211 -21.81 -12.98 -3.57
CA ASN A 211 -20.81 -13.78 -2.87
C ASN A 211 -19.80 -12.85 -2.21
N LEU A 212 -19.73 -12.85 -0.89
CA LEU A 212 -18.96 -11.93 -0.08
C LEU A 212 -17.70 -12.62 0.47
N TYR A 213 -16.53 -12.06 0.19
CA TYR A 213 -15.22 -12.56 0.62
C TYR A 213 -14.44 -11.47 1.34
N GLY A 214 -14.10 -11.67 2.62
CA GLY A 214 -13.31 -10.69 3.34
C GLY A 214 -13.49 -10.67 4.84
N VAL A 215 -13.04 -9.60 5.47
CA VAL A 215 -13.12 -9.40 6.92
C VAL A 215 -14.13 -8.30 7.27
N GLY A 216 -14.71 -8.37 8.47
CA GLY A 216 -15.52 -7.30 9.03
C GLY A 216 -16.98 -7.28 8.58
N PHE A 217 -17.48 -8.31 7.90
CA PHE A 217 -18.89 -8.44 7.57
C PHE A 217 -19.71 -8.78 8.81
N ASP A 218 -20.82 -8.09 9.00
CA ASP A 218 -21.80 -8.37 10.08
C ASP A 218 -22.87 -9.32 9.55
N GLU A 219 -22.68 -10.62 9.78
CA GLU A 219 -23.58 -11.68 9.32
C GLU A 219 -25.00 -11.55 9.90
N SER A 220 -25.18 -10.86 11.04
CA SER A 220 -26.52 -10.64 11.62
C SER A 220 -27.38 -9.70 10.77
N ARG A 221 -26.76 -8.97 9.86
CA ARG A 221 -27.42 -8.02 8.94
C ARG A 221 -27.41 -8.48 7.48
N ALA A 222 -26.96 -9.71 7.23
CA ALA A 222 -26.91 -10.27 5.89
C ALA A 222 -28.27 -10.26 5.21
N LEU A 223 -28.30 -9.89 3.94
CA LEU A 223 -29.50 -9.98 3.11
C LEU A 223 -29.70 -11.43 2.65
N ALA A 224 -30.94 -11.78 2.31
CA ALA A 224 -31.29 -13.16 1.94
C ALA A 224 -30.57 -13.67 0.67
N ASN A 225 -30.10 -12.76 -0.17
CA ASN A 225 -29.38 -13.05 -1.42
C ASN A 225 -27.85 -12.91 -1.28
N GLU A 226 -27.34 -12.78 -0.07
CA GLU A 226 -25.89 -12.71 0.24
C GLU A 226 -25.39 -14.04 0.80
N THR A 227 -24.25 -14.50 0.31
CA THR A 227 -23.53 -15.65 0.86
C THR A 227 -22.14 -15.19 1.30
N TYR A 228 -21.84 -15.33 2.59
CA TYR A 228 -20.54 -14.94 3.15
C TYR A 228 -19.60 -16.14 3.24
N PHE A 229 -18.44 -16.04 2.60
CA PHE A 229 -17.41 -17.08 2.54
C PHE A 229 -16.26 -16.87 3.54
N GLY A 230 -16.29 -15.77 4.28
CA GLY A 230 -15.25 -15.47 5.26
C GLY A 230 -14.01 -14.83 4.70
N SER A 231 -12.97 -14.78 5.53
CA SER A 231 -11.67 -14.19 5.20
C SER A 231 -10.78 -15.18 4.44
N PHE A 232 -9.88 -14.66 3.60
CA PHE A 232 -9.01 -15.41 2.72
C PHE A 232 -7.55 -14.96 2.82
N LEU A 233 -6.62 -15.82 2.40
CA LEU A 233 -5.26 -15.40 2.09
C LEU A 233 -5.24 -14.81 0.68
N PRO A 234 -4.51 -13.71 0.43
CA PRO A 234 -4.52 -13.03 -0.87
C PRO A 234 -4.20 -13.93 -2.06
N ASP A 235 -3.28 -14.87 -1.89
CA ASP A 235 -2.88 -15.80 -2.96
C ASP A 235 -3.92 -16.93 -3.20
N GLU A 236 -4.80 -17.18 -2.25
CA GLU A 236 -5.87 -18.18 -2.36
C GLU A 236 -7.15 -17.61 -2.98
N LEU A 237 -7.33 -16.27 -2.91
CA LEU A 237 -8.56 -15.61 -3.34
C LEU A 237 -8.95 -15.93 -4.79
N PRO A 238 -8.05 -15.87 -5.79
CA PRO A 238 -8.42 -16.11 -7.18
C PRO A 238 -9.00 -17.50 -7.43
N ALA A 239 -8.52 -18.51 -6.69
CA ALA A 239 -9.04 -19.88 -6.76
C ALA A 239 -10.38 -20.01 -6.03
N ALA A 240 -10.56 -19.30 -4.91
CA ALA A 240 -11.75 -19.40 -4.06
C ALA A 240 -12.96 -18.64 -4.62
N LEU A 241 -12.76 -17.64 -5.49
CA LEU A 241 -13.86 -16.83 -6.02
C LEU A 241 -14.83 -17.65 -6.85
N GLU A 242 -16.10 -17.65 -6.45
CA GLU A 242 -17.21 -18.25 -7.17
C GLU A 242 -18.20 -17.16 -7.58
N GLY A 243 -18.48 -17.02 -8.86
CA GLY A 243 -19.38 -16.00 -9.39
C GLY A 243 -18.97 -15.49 -10.76
N GLY A 244 -19.68 -14.47 -11.26
CA GLY A 244 -19.50 -13.92 -12.60
C GLY A 244 -18.71 -12.62 -12.63
N PHE A 245 -19.23 -11.59 -11.97
CA PHE A 245 -18.70 -10.22 -12.03
C PHE A 245 -18.27 -9.76 -10.65
N GLY A 246 -17.20 -8.97 -10.58
CA GLY A 246 -16.79 -8.29 -9.37
C GLY A 246 -17.51 -6.94 -9.20
N LEU A 247 -18.00 -6.65 -8.00
CA LEU A 247 -18.42 -5.32 -7.59
C LEU A 247 -17.33 -4.71 -6.71
N VAL A 248 -16.77 -3.60 -7.17
CA VAL A 248 -15.80 -2.80 -6.44
C VAL A 248 -16.39 -1.43 -6.17
N TRP A 249 -16.44 -1.03 -4.90
CA TRP A 249 -16.98 0.24 -4.46
C TRP A 249 -16.18 0.77 -3.29
N ASP A 250 -15.74 2.02 -3.36
CA ASP A 250 -14.99 2.69 -2.29
C ASP A 250 -15.89 3.53 -1.35
N GLY A 251 -17.21 3.33 -1.42
CA GLY A 251 -18.19 3.86 -0.47
C GLY A 251 -18.69 5.26 -0.77
N ASP A 252 -17.86 6.25 -0.90
CA ASP A 252 -18.24 7.64 -1.15
C ASP A 252 -17.95 8.04 -2.59
N SER A 253 -18.98 8.45 -3.34
CA SER A 253 -18.83 8.94 -4.71
C SER A 253 -17.97 10.22 -4.83
N ALA A 254 -17.78 10.94 -3.73
CA ALA A 254 -16.89 12.09 -3.64
C ALA A 254 -15.45 11.72 -3.20
N ALA A 255 -15.22 10.48 -2.76
CA ALA A 255 -13.89 10.03 -2.39
C ALA A 255 -13.04 9.79 -3.63
N THR A 256 -11.82 10.30 -3.62
CA THR A 256 -10.83 9.94 -4.62
C THR A 256 -10.27 8.57 -4.27
N CYS A 257 -10.41 7.59 -5.16
CA CYS A 257 -9.74 6.31 -4.99
C CYS A 257 -8.23 6.54 -4.99
N SER A 258 -7.60 6.34 -3.84
CA SER A 258 -6.17 6.59 -3.64
C SER A 258 -5.32 5.33 -3.74
N GLY A 259 -5.98 4.20 -3.82
CA GLY A 259 -5.37 2.90 -4.03
C GLY A 259 -5.48 2.42 -5.48
N VAL A 260 -4.81 1.36 -5.76
CA VAL A 260 -4.90 0.61 -7.02
C VAL A 260 -5.99 -0.43 -6.88
#